data_8840f4105ae9b8cabeb3eb413900ea32
#
_entry.id   8840f4105ae9b8cabeb3eb413900ea32
#
_cell.length_a   1.000
_cell.length_b   1.000
_cell.length_c   1.000
_cell.angle_alpha   90.00
_cell.angle_beta   90.00
_cell.angle_gamma   90.00
#
_symmetry.space_group_name_H-M   'P 1'
#
loop_
_entity.id
_entity.type
_entity.pdbx_description
1 polymer ?
#
loop_
_entity_poly.entity_id
_entity_poly.type
_entity_poly.pdbx_seq_one_letter_code
_entity_poly.pdbx_strand_id
1 'polypeptide(L)'
;MSLRIIAGGHRGRRIETPIGLATRPTSDRAREALFAILEHGEPGLRGARLPDLFSGSGAAALEAVSRGAAAALCVDQASAAIAAISRNVAALEEGERVAVQRADACRLEAAPGRFEFVFLDPPYGSGLALPTLAALVEHGWLAPNARVTVEIAQREALTPPSALTLEDERRYGAARFVFLRAPA
;
A
#
# COMPACT_ATOMS: atom_id res chain seq x y z
N MET A 1 13.73 14.36 -7.19
CA MET A 1 13.16 13.54 -8.30
C MET A 1 11.66 13.64 -8.22
N SER A 2 10.94 13.78 -9.33
CA SER A 2 9.48 13.76 -9.29
C SER A 2 8.99 12.31 -9.36
N LEU A 3 8.14 11.91 -8.42
CA LEU A 3 7.47 10.61 -8.41
C LEU A 3 6.50 10.53 -9.60
N ARG A 4 6.34 9.35 -10.22
CA ARG A 4 5.44 9.14 -11.36
C ARG A 4 4.72 7.81 -11.26
N ILE A 5 3.57 7.71 -11.92
CA ILE A 5 2.92 6.45 -12.25
C ILE A 5 3.77 5.71 -13.30
N ILE A 6 4.04 4.43 -13.06
CA ILE A 6 4.95 3.62 -13.88
C ILE A 6 4.21 2.98 -15.05
N ALA A 7 3.00 2.46 -14.80
CA ALA A 7 2.25 1.73 -15.82
C ALA A 7 0.74 1.99 -15.74
N GLY A 8 -0.01 1.40 -16.69
CA GLY A 8 -1.47 1.52 -16.75
C GLY A 8 -1.97 2.80 -17.41
N GLY A 9 -3.23 3.16 -17.13
CA GLY A 9 -3.93 4.29 -17.76
C GLY A 9 -3.32 5.65 -17.48
N HIS A 10 -2.62 5.81 -16.37
CA HIS A 10 -1.98 7.06 -15.95
C HIS A 10 -0.46 7.06 -16.12
N ARG A 11 0.10 6.11 -16.87
CA ARG A 11 1.55 6.01 -17.07
C ARG A 11 2.21 7.34 -17.39
N GLY A 12 3.29 7.66 -16.67
CA GLY A 12 4.08 8.88 -16.85
C GLY A 12 3.51 10.12 -16.15
N ARG A 13 2.27 10.08 -15.62
CA ARG A 13 1.69 11.18 -14.85
C ARG A 13 2.49 11.41 -13.57
N ARG A 14 2.73 12.67 -13.25
CA ARG A 14 3.48 13.05 -12.04
C ARG A 14 2.60 12.96 -10.80
N ILE A 15 3.22 12.59 -9.68
CA ILE A 15 2.60 12.55 -8.35
C ILE A 15 3.37 13.52 -7.46
N GLU A 16 2.65 14.37 -6.75
CA GLU A 16 3.19 15.25 -5.73
C GLU A 16 3.53 14.46 -4.46
N THR A 17 4.64 14.77 -3.84
CA THR A 17 5.04 14.24 -2.53
C THR A 17 4.66 15.21 -1.41
N PRO A 18 4.35 14.71 -0.20
CA PRO A 18 4.06 15.56 0.94
C PRO A 18 5.22 16.49 1.27
N ILE A 19 4.92 17.76 1.58
CA ILE A 19 5.92 18.74 1.99
C ILE A 19 6.35 18.47 3.44
N GLY A 20 7.65 18.49 3.71
CA GLY A 20 8.20 18.38 5.07
C GLY A 20 8.28 16.96 5.64
N LEU A 21 7.80 15.95 4.92
CA LEU A 21 8.04 14.56 5.28
C LEU A 21 9.30 14.07 4.57
N ALA A 22 10.29 13.61 5.34
CA ALA A 22 11.47 12.93 4.81
C ALA A 22 11.08 11.53 4.32
N THR A 23 10.20 11.48 3.31
CA THR A 23 9.84 10.23 2.66
C THR A 23 10.96 9.85 1.70
N ARG A 24 11.50 8.66 1.88
CA ARG A 24 12.36 8.05 0.88
C ARG A 24 11.43 7.25 -0.05
N PRO A 25 11.07 7.79 -1.21
CA PRO A 25 10.14 7.06 -2.08
C PRO A 25 10.76 5.73 -2.45
N THR A 26 9.98 4.67 -2.35
CA THR A 26 10.29 3.38 -2.97
C THR A 26 10.74 3.63 -4.39
N SER A 27 11.91 3.14 -4.77
CA SER A 27 12.43 3.41 -6.11
C SER A 27 11.44 2.94 -7.18
N ASP A 28 11.38 3.64 -8.32
CA ASP A 28 10.51 3.26 -9.43
C ASP A 28 10.71 1.78 -9.83
N ARG A 29 11.98 1.31 -9.81
CA ARG A 29 12.30 -0.10 -10.08
C ARG A 29 11.72 -1.06 -9.05
N ALA A 30 11.77 -0.72 -7.76
CA ALA A 30 11.22 -1.57 -6.71
C ALA A 30 9.68 -1.60 -6.80
N ARG A 31 9.06 -0.45 -7.06
CA ARG A 31 7.60 -0.35 -7.24
C ARG A 31 7.14 -1.08 -8.50
N GLU A 32 7.87 -0.99 -9.62
CA GLU A 32 7.59 -1.76 -10.83
C GLU A 32 7.63 -3.26 -10.57
N ALA A 33 8.68 -3.75 -9.90
CA ALA A 33 8.82 -5.16 -9.55
C ALA A 33 7.71 -5.64 -8.59
N LEU A 34 7.34 -4.82 -7.59
CA LEU A 34 6.23 -5.11 -6.71
C LEU A 34 4.93 -5.32 -7.50
N PHE A 35 4.57 -4.35 -8.34
CA PHE A 35 3.32 -4.44 -9.09
C PHE A 35 3.32 -5.55 -10.13
N ALA A 36 4.46 -5.89 -10.73
CA ALA A 36 4.56 -7.07 -11.58
C ALA A 36 4.22 -8.37 -10.82
N ILE A 37 4.66 -8.51 -9.57
CA ILE A 37 4.30 -9.66 -8.72
C ILE A 37 2.80 -9.66 -8.40
N LEU A 38 2.20 -8.49 -8.11
CA LEU A 38 0.79 -8.40 -7.77
C LEU A 38 -0.13 -8.63 -8.98
N GLU A 39 0.28 -8.23 -10.18
CA GLU A 39 -0.48 -8.43 -11.41
C GLU A 39 -0.54 -9.89 -11.85
N HIS A 40 0.56 -10.65 -11.64
CA HIS A 40 0.67 -12.04 -12.09
C HIS A 40 0.33 -13.08 -11.01
N GLY A 41 -0.02 -12.64 -9.80
CA GLY A 41 -0.38 -13.52 -8.69
C GLY A 41 -1.87 -13.88 -8.65
N GLU A 42 -2.22 -14.86 -7.79
CA GLU A 42 -3.60 -15.20 -7.45
C GLU A 42 -3.90 -14.81 -5.99
N PRO A 43 -4.93 -13.98 -5.72
CA PRO A 43 -5.74 -13.23 -6.68
C PRO A 43 -4.91 -12.21 -7.46
N GLY A 44 -5.35 -11.86 -8.68
CA GLY A 44 -4.73 -10.82 -9.49
C GLY A 44 -5.17 -9.42 -9.08
N LEU A 45 -4.36 -8.40 -9.38
CA LEU A 45 -4.62 -7.01 -9.01
C LEU A 45 -5.84 -6.42 -9.75
N ARG A 46 -6.10 -6.85 -10.99
CA ARG A 46 -7.19 -6.31 -11.81
C ARG A 46 -8.56 -6.59 -11.18
N GLY A 47 -9.34 -5.53 -10.99
CA GLY A 47 -10.65 -5.62 -10.36
C GLY A 47 -10.64 -5.73 -8.83
N ALA A 48 -9.48 -5.84 -8.21
CA ALA A 48 -9.32 -5.94 -6.77
C ALA A 48 -9.48 -4.58 -6.06
N ARG A 49 -9.72 -4.62 -4.75
CA ARG A 49 -9.74 -3.46 -3.86
C ARG A 49 -8.51 -3.47 -2.97
N LEU A 50 -7.86 -2.31 -2.82
CA LEU A 50 -6.58 -2.18 -2.13
C LEU A 50 -6.58 -1.03 -1.13
N PRO A 51 -6.45 -1.26 0.19
CA PRO A 51 -5.98 -0.23 1.11
C PRO A 51 -4.45 -0.10 1.04
N ASP A 52 -4.01 1.15 0.95
CA ASP A 52 -2.63 1.62 1.01
C ASP A 52 -2.44 2.32 2.36
N LEU A 53 -1.81 1.63 3.29
CA LEU A 53 -1.61 2.09 4.66
C LEU A 53 -0.22 2.73 4.79
N PHE A 54 -0.15 3.87 5.47
CA PHE A 54 0.98 4.79 5.44
C PHE A 54 1.21 5.35 4.02
N SER A 55 0.12 5.77 3.38
CA SER A 55 0.07 6.07 1.94
C SER A 55 1.02 7.18 1.47
N GLY A 56 1.42 8.10 2.35
CA GLY A 56 2.33 9.20 2.01
C GLY A 56 1.82 10.08 0.87
N SER A 57 2.25 9.80 -0.34
CA SER A 57 1.78 10.47 -1.56
C SER A 57 0.59 9.79 -2.25
N GLY A 58 0.19 8.60 -1.79
CA GLY A 58 -0.79 7.75 -2.46
C GLY A 58 -0.24 6.99 -3.67
N ALA A 59 1.08 6.92 -3.82
CA ALA A 59 1.71 6.36 -5.01
C ALA A 59 1.34 4.90 -5.27
N ALA A 60 1.26 4.07 -4.23
CA ALA A 60 0.91 2.65 -4.40
C ALA A 60 -0.56 2.49 -4.78
N ALA A 61 -1.47 3.20 -4.12
CA ALA A 61 -2.90 3.19 -4.45
C ALA A 61 -3.16 3.65 -5.89
N LEU A 62 -2.56 4.78 -6.29
CA LEU A 62 -2.73 5.36 -7.62
C LEU A 62 -2.10 4.49 -8.72
N GLU A 63 -0.97 3.85 -8.44
CA GLU A 63 -0.36 2.86 -9.34
C GLU A 63 -1.28 1.65 -9.51
N ALA A 64 -1.87 1.12 -8.41
CA ALA A 64 -2.80 0.00 -8.44
C ALA A 64 -4.02 0.30 -9.31
N VAL A 65 -4.67 1.45 -9.10
CA VAL A 65 -5.83 1.89 -9.88
C VAL A 65 -5.47 2.12 -11.35
N SER A 66 -4.31 2.71 -11.62
CA SER A 66 -3.77 2.87 -12.98
C SER A 66 -3.61 1.53 -13.72
N ARG A 67 -3.26 0.46 -13.00
CA ARG A 67 -3.10 -0.91 -13.52
C ARG A 67 -4.39 -1.72 -13.54
N GLY A 68 -5.52 -1.15 -13.11
CA GLY A 68 -6.84 -1.74 -13.24
C GLY A 68 -7.42 -2.32 -11.95
N ALA A 69 -6.90 -1.98 -10.78
CA ALA A 69 -7.62 -2.20 -9.52
C ALA A 69 -8.97 -1.47 -9.56
N ALA A 70 -10.01 -2.06 -8.99
CA ALA A 70 -11.35 -1.49 -8.99
C ALA A 70 -11.45 -0.26 -8.09
N ALA A 71 -10.81 -0.32 -6.92
CA ALA A 71 -10.79 0.79 -5.98
C ALA A 71 -9.55 0.72 -5.07
N ALA A 72 -9.20 1.86 -4.50
CA ALA A 72 -8.18 1.95 -3.46
C ALA A 72 -8.64 2.84 -2.30
N LEU A 73 -8.10 2.58 -1.10
CA LEU A 73 -8.28 3.40 0.09
C LEU A 73 -6.91 3.84 0.59
N CYS A 74 -6.61 5.13 0.47
CA CYS A 74 -5.39 5.70 1.05
C CYS A 74 -5.61 6.05 2.52
N VAL A 75 -4.79 5.51 3.40
CA VAL A 75 -4.82 5.81 4.85
C VAL A 75 -3.48 6.38 5.28
N ASP A 76 -3.51 7.57 5.91
CA ASP A 76 -2.34 8.18 6.52
C ASP A 76 -2.77 9.05 7.71
N GLN A 77 -1.92 9.19 8.72
CA GLN A 77 -2.22 10.04 9.88
C GLN A 77 -1.78 11.51 9.67
N ALA A 78 -0.81 11.74 8.78
CA ALA A 78 -0.23 13.06 8.56
C ALA A 78 -1.13 13.92 7.65
N SER A 79 -1.51 15.10 8.12
CA SER A 79 -2.33 16.04 7.31
C SER A 79 -1.65 16.44 6.00
N ALA A 80 -0.31 16.55 5.99
CA ALA A 80 0.44 16.85 4.78
C ALA A 80 0.35 15.70 3.74
N ALA A 81 0.34 14.44 4.19
CA ALA A 81 0.13 13.27 3.33
C ALA A 81 -1.28 13.29 2.74
N ILE A 82 -2.31 13.45 3.58
CA ILE A 82 -3.71 13.55 3.12
C ILE A 82 -3.91 14.66 2.08
N ALA A 83 -3.31 15.85 2.31
CA ALA A 83 -3.39 16.94 1.35
C ALA A 83 -2.69 16.59 0.01
N ALA A 84 -1.54 15.93 0.04
CA ALA A 84 -0.85 15.50 -1.18
C ALA A 84 -1.64 14.42 -1.93
N ILE A 85 -2.15 13.39 -1.22
CA ILE A 85 -2.99 12.34 -1.80
C ILE A 85 -4.22 12.95 -2.47
N SER A 86 -4.94 13.84 -1.79
CA SER A 86 -6.15 14.47 -2.33
C SER A 86 -5.88 15.26 -3.61
N ARG A 87 -4.75 16.00 -3.68
CA ARG A 87 -4.34 16.69 -4.92
C ARG A 87 -4.00 15.71 -6.03
N ASN A 88 -3.29 14.62 -5.72
CA ASN A 88 -2.93 13.60 -6.69
C ASN A 88 -4.17 12.88 -7.25
N VAL A 89 -5.11 12.52 -6.39
CA VAL A 89 -6.39 11.90 -6.78
C VAL A 89 -7.17 12.82 -7.70
N ALA A 90 -7.29 14.11 -7.36
CA ALA A 90 -7.98 15.11 -8.18
C ALA A 90 -7.27 15.33 -9.53
N ALA A 91 -5.93 15.42 -9.53
CA ALA A 91 -5.14 15.61 -10.76
C ALA A 91 -5.23 14.42 -11.74
N LEU A 92 -5.49 13.21 -11.22
CA LEU A 92 -5.69 12.01 -12.02
C LEU A 92 -7.17 11.70 -12.30
N GLU A 93 -8.09 12.50 -11.75
CA GLU A 93 -9.55 12.33 -11.90
C GLU A 93 -10.05 10.98 -11.34
N GLU A 94 -9.41 10.50 -10.24
CA GLU A 94 -9.67 9.19 -9.65
C GLU A 94 -10.56 9.23 -8.39
N GLY A 95 -11.25 10.33 -8.13
CA GLY A 95 -12.07 10.52 -6.92
C GLY A 95 -13.20 9.50 -6.74
N GLU A 96 -13.65 8.84 -7.79
CA GLU A 96 -14.66 7.77 -7.69
C GLU A 96 -14.07 6.43 -7.27
N ARG A 97 -12.78 6.20 -7.54
CA ARG A 97 -12.11 4.92 -7.27
C ARG A 97 -11.12 4.97 -6.11
N VAL A 98 -10.66 6.16 -5.72
CA VAL A 98 -9.68 6.33 -4.64
C VAL A 98 -10.27 7.15 -3.51
N ALA A 99 -10.57 6.47 -2.41
CA ALA A 99 -10.97 7.12 -1.15
C ALA A 99 -9.74 7.53 -0.35
N VAL A 100 -9.86 8.63 0.41
CA VAL A 100 -8.78 9.16 1.25
C VAL A 100 -9.29 9.29 2.68
N GLN A 101 -8.59 8.68 3.63
CA GLN A 101 -8.96 8.66 5.03
C GLN A 101 -7.77 9.07 5.91
N ARG A 102 -7.98 10.05 6.78
CA ARG A 102 -7.01 10.37 7.82
C ARG A 102 -7.24 9.48 9.03
N ALA A 103 -6.34 8.53 9.27
CA ALA A 103 -6.40 7.61 10.41
C ALA A 103 -4.99 7.12 10.80
N ASP A 104 -4.88 6.59 12.01
CA ASP A 104 -3.70 5.84 12.47
C ASP A 104 -3.84 4.39 12.02
N ALA A 105 -2.96 3.93 11.14
CA ALA A 105 -2.97 2.57 10.61
C ALA A 105 -2.74 1.48 11.68
N CYS A 106 -2.20 1.84 12.84
CA CYS A 106 -2.07 0.91 13.98
C CYS A 106 -3.33 0.82 14.84
N ARG A 107 -4.32 1.69 14.59
CA ARG A 107 -5.58 1.79 15.35
C ARG A 107 -6.78 1.79 14.40
N LEU A 108 -6.74 0.89 13.43
CA LEU A 108 -7.85 0.72 12.50
C LEU A 108 -9.10 0.27 13.26
N GLU A 109 -10.22 0.88 12.92
CA GLU A 109 -11.55 0.42 13.35
C GLU A 109 -12.06 -0.71 12.45
N ALA A 110 -13.29 -1.15 12.67
CA ALA A 110 -13.94 -2.14 11.82
C ALA A 110 -13.84 -1.75 10.34
N ALA A 111 -13.45 -2.71 9.52
CA ALA A 111 -13.21 -2.46 8.10
C ALA A 111 -14.47 -1.96 7.37
N PRO A 112 -14.33 -1.00 6.45
CA PRO A 112 -15.45 -0.59 5.57
C PRO A 112 -15.82 -1.68 4.56
N GLY A 113 -15.10 -2.78 4.55
CA GLY A 113 -15.27 -3.95 3.71
C GLY A 113 -14.05 -4.84 3.78
N ARG A 114 -14.07 -6.00 3.11
CA ARG A 114 -12.91 -6.88 3.02
C ARG A 114 -12.14 -6.60 1.74
N PHE A 115 -10.81 -6.66 1.82
CA PHE A 115 -9.90 -6.32 0.75
C PHE A 115 -9.08 -7.52 0.29
N GLU A 116 -8.92 -7.67 -1.02
CA GLU A 116 -8.16 -8.74 -1.65
C GLU A 116 -6.65 -8.50 -1.59
N PHE A 117 -6.27 -7.21 -1.54
CA PHE A 117 -4.89 -6.77 -1.34
C PHE A 117 -4.81 -5.75 -0.21
N VAL A 118 -3.67 -5.72 0.47
CA VAL A 118 -3.28 -4.64 1.41
C VAL A 118 -1.82 -4.31 1.17
N PHE A 119 -1.50 -3.02 1.09
CA PHE A 119 -0.14 -2.54 1.05
C PHE A 119 0.18 -1.73 2.30
N LEU A 120 1.33 -2.01 2.94
CA LEU A 120 1.85 -1.30 4.11
C LEU A 120 3.26 -0.80 3.82
N ASP A 121 3.49 0.49 3.99
CA ASP A 121 4.82 1.11 3.90
C ASP A 121 5.10 2.00 5.13
N PRO A 122 5.20 1.39 6.34
CA PRO A 122 5.48 2.15 7.55
C PRO A 122 6.90 2.72 7.51
N PRO A 123 7.18 3.83 8.23
CA PRO A 123 8.53 4.35 8.35
C PRO A 123 9.51 3.28 8.85
N TYR A 124 10.65 3.14 8.18
CA TYR A 124 11.64 2.12 8.50
C TYR A 124 12.10 2.16 9.96
N GLY A 125 12.20 1.00 10.61
CA GLY A 125 12.61 0.88 11.99
C GLY A 125 11.62 1.42 13.02
N SER A 126 10.41 1.80 12.60
CA SER A 126 9.38 2.33 13.50
C SER A 126 8.69 1.23 14.34
N GLY A 127 8.78 -0.03 13.92
CA GLY A 127 8.06 -1.14 14.54
C GLY A 127 6.55 -1.14 14.27
N LEU A 128 6.04 -0.23 13.40
CA LEU A 128 4.60 -0.07 13.16
C LEU A 128 3.99 -1.16 12.27
N ALA A 129 4.80 -1.94 11.55
CA ALA A 129 4.30 -3.03 10.70
C ALA A 129 3.51 -4.07 11.49
N LEU A 130 4.04 -4.54 12.62
CA LEU A 130 3.42 -5.59 13.42
C LEU A 130 2.06 -5.18 14.04
N PRO A 131 1.92 -4.04 14.74
CA PRO A 131 0.63 -3.61 15.26
C PRO A 131 -0.39 -3.34 14.15
N THR A 132 0.02 -2.86 12.98
CA THR A 132 -0.88 -2.68 11.83
C THR A 132 -1.37 -4.01 11.28
N LEU A 133 -0.49 -5.02 11.13
CA LEU A 133 -0.88 -6.36 10.72
C LEU A 133 -1.86 -7.00 11.71
N ALA A 134 -1.64 -6.80 13.01
CA ALA A 134 -2.56 -7.29 14.04
C ALA A 134 -3.95 -6.63 13.92
N ALA A 135 -3.99 -5.31 13.74
CA ALA A 135 -5.25 -4.57 13.55
C ALA A 135 -6.01 -5.02 12.30
N LEU A 136 -5.33 -5.28 11.17
CA LEU A 136 -5.96 -5.79 9.96
C LEU A 136 -6.66 -7.13 10.17
N VAL A 137 -6.03 -8.03 10.92
CA VAL A 137 -6.58 -9.35 11.26
C VAL A 137 -7.74 -9.21 12.24
N GLU A 138 -7.56 -8.46 13.32
CA GLU A 138 -8.53 -8.30 14.40
C GLU A 138 -9.83 -7.63 13.93
N HIS A 139 -9.72 -6.62 13.07
CA HIS A 139 -10.86 -5.80 12.64
C HIS A 139 -11.44 -6.20 11.27
N GLY A 140 -11.07 -7.39 10.75
CA GLY A 140 -11.73 -8.02 9.59
C GLY A 140 -11.48 -7.32 8.25
N TRP A 141 -10.31 -6.72 8.06
CA TRP A 141 -9.94 -6.02 6.82
C TRP A 141 -9.62 -6.96 5.66
N LEU A 142 -9.28 -8.23 5.95
CA LEU A 142 -8.77 -9.16 4.95
C LEU A 142 -9.89 -10.04 4.38
N ALA A 143 -9.98 -10.11 3.06
CA ALA A 143 -10.77 -11.12 2.37
C ALA A 143 -10.12 -12.50 2.53
N PRO A 144 -10.87 -13.61 2.33
CA PRO A 144 -10.26 -14.93 2.23
C PRO A 144 -9.15 -14.93 1.16
N ASN A 145 -8.01 -15.54 1.48
CA ASN A 145 -6.84 -15.57 0.61
C ASN A 145 -6.27 -14.19 0.23
N ALA A 146 -6.57 -13.13 0.97
CA ALA A 146 -6.03 -11.79 0.71
C ALA A 146 -4.50 -11.79 0.76
N ARG A 147 -3.89 -10.98 -0.09
CA ARG A 147 -2.44 -10.77 -0.11
C ARG A 147 -2.10 -9.47 0.61
N VAL A 148 -1.22 -9.55 1.59
CA VAL A 148 -0.70 -8.41 2.32
C VAL A 148 0.76 -8.23 1.96
N THR A 149 1.12 -7.06 1.46
CA THR A 149 2.50 -6.70 1.17
C THR A 149 2.98 -5.67 2.17
N VAL A 150 4.09 -5.95 2.82
CA VAL A 150 4.72 -5.03 3.78
C VAL A 150 6.08 -4.62 3.23
N GLU A 151 6.28 -3.31 3.07
CA GLU A 151 7.61 -2.75 2.80
C GLU A 151 8.28 -2.39 4.14
N ILE A 152 9.48 -2.91 4.38
CA ILE A 152 10.29 -2.62 5.56
C ILE A 152 11.76 -2.44 5.17
N ALA A 153 12.58 -1.96 6.10
CA ALA A 153 14.02 -1.91 5.87
C ALA A 153 14.60 -3.32 5.65
N GLN A 154 15.61 -3.43 4.78
CA GLN A 154 16.19 -4.73 4.36
C GLN A 154 16.55 -5.65 5.52
N ARG A 155 17.04 -5.09 6.65
CA ARG A 155 17.48 -5.84 7.84
C ARG A 155 16.50 -5.80 9.00
N GLU A 156 15.35 -5.16 8.82
CA GLU A 156 14.31 -5.06 9.86
C GLU A 156 13.66 -6.42 10.10
N ALA A 157 13.58 -6.84 11.35
CA ALA A 157 12.90 -8.11 11.69
C ALA A 157 11.38 -7.90 11.62
N LEU A 158 10.66 -8.86 11.03
CA LEU A 158 9.21 -8.92 11.05
C LEU A 158 8.78 -10.37 11.30
N THR A 159 8.08 -10.57 12.41
CA THR A 159 7.38 -11.83 12.68
C THR A 159 5.88 -11.54 12.56
N PRO A 160 5.24 -11.95 11.47
CA PRO A 160 3.83 -11.67 11.25
C PRO A 160 2.95 -12.39 12.27
N PRO A 161 1.70 -11.91 12.53
CA PRO A 161 0.71 -12.65 13.30
C PRO A 161 0.50 -14.06 12.74
N SER A 162 0.25 -15.03 13.61
CA SER A 162 0.07 -16.46 13.23
C SER A 162 -1.10 -16.71 12.26
N ALA A 163 -2.04 -15.77 12.17
CA ALA A 163 -3.13 -15.80 11.20
C ALA A 163 -2.67 -15.50 9.76
N LEU A 164 -1.44 -15.04 9.56
CA LEU A 164 -0.90 -14.71 8.23
C LEU A 164 0.27 -15.63 7.91
N THR A 165 0.25 -16.23 6.73
CA THR A 165 1.33 -17.10 6.25
C THR A 165 2.31 -16.30 5.40
N LEU A 166 3.60 -16.44 5.67
CA LEU A 166 4.66 -15.89 4.81
C LEU A 166 4.69 -16.66 3.48
N GLU A 167 4.49 -15.96 2.35
CA GLU A 167 4.57 -16.55 1.02
C GLU A 167 5.93 -16.33 0.36
N ASP A 168 6.44 -15.11 0.46
CA ASP A 168 7.67 -14.73 -0.25
C ASP A 168 8.30 -13.48 0.38
N GLU A 169 9.59 -13.27 0.09
CA GLU A 169 10.31 -12.05 0.41
C GLU A 169 11.18 -11.62 -0.77
N ARG A 170 11.18 -10.32 -1.08
CA ARG A 170 12.02 -9.74 -2.13
C ARG A 170 12.79 -8.53 -1.61
N ARG A 171 14.05 -8.41 -2.01
CA ARG A 171 14.93 -7.30 -1.60
C ARG A 171 15.25 -6.41 -2.78
N TYR A 172 15.04 -5.11 -2.59
CA TYR A 172 15.33 -4.08 -3.59
C TYR A 172 16.07 -2.91 -2.93
N GLY A 173 17.39 -2.90 -3.05
CA GLY A 173 18.22 -1.88 -2.42
C GLY A 173 18.07 -1.91 -0.90
N ALA A 174 17.60 -0.81 -0.30
CA ALA A 174 17.38 -0.69 1.14
C ALA A 174 16.02 -1.26 1.59
N ALA A 175 15.12 -1.56 0.67
CA ALA A 175 13.80 -2.09 0.92
C ALA A 175 13.75 -3.62 0.91
N ARG A 176 12.88 -4.19 1.73
CA ARG A 176 12.44 -5.58 1.67
C ARG A 176 10.91 -5.62 1.62
N PHE A 177 10.36 -6.23 0.59
CA PHE A 177 8.94 -6.57 0.50
C PHE A 177 8.72 -7.95 1.11
N VAL A 178 7.79 -8.02 2.05
CA VAL A 178 7.32 -9.25 2.68
C VAL A 178 5.90 -9.51 2.19
N PHE A 179 5.67 -10.64 1.55
CA PHE A 179 4.37 -11.03 1.04
C PHE A 179 3.74 -12.05 1.98
N LEU A 180 2.55 -11.71 2.48
CA LEU A 180 1.81 -12.52 3.42
C LEU A 180 0.46 -12.90 2.81
N ARG A 181 -0.08 -14.05 3.24
CA ARG A 181 -1.38 -14.58 2.83
C ARG A 181 -2.32 -14.69 4.03
N ALA A 182 -3.55 -14.20 3.87
CA ALA A 182 -4.62 -14.48 4.81
C ALA A 182 -5.17 -15.91 4.59
N PRO A 183 -5.78 -16.53 5.61
CA PRO A 183 -6.44 -17.84 5.45
C PRO A 183 -7.57 -17.79 4.43
N ALA A 184 -7.93 -18.98 3.94
CA ALA A 184 -9.04 -19.18 3.00
C ALA A 184 -10.41 -18.92 3.65
#